data_87b81106a197432ae27535892c8c50ee
#
_entry.id   87b81106a197432ae27535892c8c50ee
#
_cell.length_a   1.000
_cell.length_b   1.000
_cell.length_c   1.000
_cell.angle_alpha   90.00
_cell.angle_beta   90.00
_cell.angle_gamma   90.00
#
_symmetry.space_group_name_H-M   'P 1'
#
loop_
_entity.id
_entity.type
_entity.pdbx_description
1 polymer ?
#
loop_
_entity_poly.entity_id
_entity_poly.type
_entity_poly.pdbx_seq_one_letter_code
_entity_poly.pdbx_strand_id
1 'polypeptide(L)'
;MEETVAIGCVVKLDRGFPLVRLEDGAELRCKHATSLVKGERVRAVIGDRVRVSFAERNDKALIVEVLPRTRELVRKDPTERAVPQVLAANFDRIIVTQPSVEVNMRRLERELVLAHETGAAVSVVLTKADLAESEDEVERVRERVRALVGADV
;
A
#
# COMPACT_ATOMS: atom_id res chain seq x y z
N MET A 1 -14.37 30.98 13.89
CA MET A 1 -14.46 30.41 12.52
C MET A 1 -14.36 28.90 12.70
N GLU A 2 -15.42 28.19 12.40
CA GLU A 2 -15.41 26.73 12.48
C GLU A 2 -14.60 26.19 11.31
N GLU A 3 -13.48 25.55 11.62
CA GLU A 3 -12.69 24.79 10.66
C GLU A 3 -13.49 23.55 10.29
N THR A 4 -14.01 23.48 9.08
CA THR A 4 -14.74 22.29 8.64
C THR A 4 -13.73 21.15 8.46
N VAL A 5 -13.95 20.06 9.19
CA VAL A 5 -13.07 18.88 9.20
C VAL A 5 -13.85 17.66 8.73
N ALA A 6 -13.26 16.86 7.87
CA ALA A 6 -13.81 15.59 7.42
C ALA A 6 -12.78 14.45 7.57
N ILE A 7 -13.27 13.22 7.64
CA ILE A 7 -12.45 12.01 7.61
C ILE A 7 -12.54 11.39 6.23
N GLY A 8 -11.41 10.88 5.75
CA GLY A 8 -11.35 10.17 4.47
C GLY A 8 -10.21 9.16 4.44
N CYS A 9 -10.11 8.44 3.33
CA CYS A 9 -9.08 7.45 3.07
C CYS A 9 -8.21 7.88 1.89
N VAL A 10 -6.90 7.76 2.01
CA VAL A 10 -5.97 8.02 0.90
C VAL A 10 -6.06 6.86 -0.10
N VAL A 11 -6.57 7.15 -1.30
CA VAL A 11 -6.78 6.14 -2.36
C VAL A 11 -5.74 6.20 -3.47
N LYS A 12 -5.00 7.31 -3.58
CA LYS A 12 -3.95 7.48 -4.59
C LYS A 12 -2.91 8.50 -4.13
N LEU A 13 -1.66 8.28 -4.55
CA LEU A 13 -0.56 9.23 -4.37
C LEU A 13 -0.11 9.71 -5.76
N ASP A 14 -0.39 10.97 -6.08
CA ASP A 14 0.04 11.61 -7.32
C ASP A 14 1.01 12.75 -7.02
N ARG A 15 2.29 12.59 -7.42
CA ARG A 15 3.32 13.64 -7.38
C ARG A 15 3.34 14.46 -6.08
N GLY A 16 3.15 13.78 -4.93
CA GLY A 16 3.16 14.43 -3.61
C GLY A 16 1.81 15.04 -3.18
N PHE A 17 0.75 14.85 -3.96
CA PHE A 17 -0.61 15.26 -3.63
C PHE A 17 -1.51 14.02 -3.43
N PRO A 18 -1.77 13.60 -2.19
CA PRO A 18 -2.69 12.52 -1.93
C PRO A 18 -4.10 12.82 -2.46
N LEU A 19 -4.72 11.84 -3.12
CA LEU A 19 -6.14 11.83 -3.41
C LEU A 19 -6.83 11.15 -2.23
N VAL A 20 -7.72 11.86 -1.57
CA VAL A 20 -8.48 11.38 -0.41
C VAL A 20 -9.92 11.20 -0.82
N ARG A 21 -10.48 10.01 -0.57
CA ARG A 21 -11.91 9.73 -0.70
C ARG A 21 -12.57 9.93 0.65
N LEU A 22 -13.53 10.83 0.73
CA LEU A 22 -14.32 11.10 1.92
C LEU A 22 -15.42 10.04 2.12
N GLU A 23 -16.05 10.04 3.29
CA GLU A 23 -17.13 9.09 3.63
C GLU A 23 -18.37 9.23 2.74
N ASP A 24 -18.64 10.43 2.20
CA ASP A 24 -19.71 10.69 1.23
C ASP A 24 -19.37 10.27 -0.20
N GLY A 25 -18.17 9.73 -0.43
CA GLY A 25 -17.66 9.29 -1.72
C GLY A 25 -16.96 10.37 -2.54
N ALA A 26 -16.96 11.63 -2.10
CA ALA A 26 -16.24 12.71 -2.79
C ALA A 26 -14.72 12.47 -2.76
N GLU A 27 -14.03 12.78 -3.85
CA GLU A 27 -12.58 12.65 -3.96
C GLU A 27 -11.92 14.04 -4.05
N LEU A 28 -10.96 14.26 -3.18
CA LEU A 28 -10.27 15.55 -3.06
C LEU A 28 -8.74 15.36 -3.15
N ARG A 29 -8.09 16.22 -3.92
CA ARG A 29 -6.63 16.34 -3.88
C ARG A 29 -6.21 17.20 -2.71
N CYS A 30 -5.44 16.60 -1.80
CA CYS A 30 -5.00 17.24 -0.58
C CYS A 30 -3.52 17.57 -0.61
N LYS A 31 -3.11 18.52 0.23
CA LYS A 31 -1.73 18.73 0.64
C LYS A 31 -1.57 18.24 2.08
N HIS A 32 -0.37 17.90 2.47
CA HIS A 32 -0.07 17.69 3.89
C HIS A 32 0.11 19.05 4.57
N ALA A 33 -0.44 19.21 5.77
CA ALA A 33 -0.18 20.35 6.62
C ALA A 33 1.33 20.41 6.96
N THR A 34 1.88 21.61 7.07
CA THR A 34 3.29 21.81 7.36
C THR A 34 3.66 21.25 8.75
N SER A 35 2.76 21.37 9.73
CA SER A 35 2.91 20.78 11.06
C SER A 35 3.11 19.26 11.01
N LEU A 36 2.32 18.56 10.21
CA LEU A 36 2.40 17.11 10.06
C LEU A 36 3.74 16.66 9.45
N VAL A 37 4.20 17.33 8.39
CA VAL A 37 5.44 16.94 7.68
C VAL A 37 6.70 17.39 8.40
N LYS A 38 6.74 18.63 8.91
CA LYS A 38 7.93 19.19 9.56
C LYS A 38 7.99 18.89 11.07
N GLY A 39 6.83 18.85 11.74
CA GLY A 39 6.73 18.56 13.16
C GLY A 39 6.81 17.05 13.44
N GLU A 40 5.79 16.32 13.03
CA GLU A 40 5.67 14.88 13.30
C GLU A 40 6.46 14.00 12.33
N ARG A 41 6.94 14.55 11.22
CA ARG A 41 7.64 13.85 10.12
C ARG A 41 6.82 12.71 9.52
N VAL A 42 5.50 12.83 9.56
CA VAL A 42 4.57 11.85 9.04
C VAL A 42 4.09 12.26 7.65
N ARG A 43 4.01 11.31 6.75
CA ARG A 43 3.36 11.45 5.45
C ARG A 43 2.31 10.37 5.31
N ALA A 44 1.15 10.78 4.83
CA ALA A 44 0.09 9.85 4.51
C ALA A 44 0.49 8.97 3.31
N VAL A 45 0.16 7.68 3.40
CA VAL A 45 0.37 6.67 2.36
C VAL A 45 -0.98 6.10 1.91
N ILE A 46 -0.98 5.31 0.85
CA ILE A 46 -2.20 4.64 0.37
C ILE A 46 -2.79 3.79 1.49
N GLY A 47 -4.11 3.88 1.69
CA GLY A 47 -4.85 3.19 2.73
C GLY A 47 -4.93 3.93 4.07
N ASP A 48 -4.18 5.02 4.27
CA ASP A 48 -4.28 5.81 5.48
C ASP A 48 -5.67 6.45 5.63
N ARG A 49 -6.23 6.34 6.83
CA ARG A 49 -7.34 7.19 7.24
C ARG A 49 -6.78 8.52 7.73
N VAL A 50 -7.33 9.59 7.24
CA VAL A 50 -6.81 10.94 7.48
C VAL A 50 -7.92 11.90 7.86
N ARG A 51 -7.56 12.91 8.68
CA ARG A 51 -8.39 14.06 8.95
C ARG A 51 -8.01 15.17 7.97
N VAL A 52 -9.00 15.67 7.26
CA VAL A 52 -8.84 16.70 6.25
C VAL A 52 -9.51 17.99 6.74
N SER A 53 -8.80 19.10 6.69
CA SER A 53 -9.30 20.43 7.00
C SER A 53 -9.53 21.23 5.71
N PHE A 54 -10.64 21.95 5.67
CA PHE A 54 -11.00 22.86 4.59
C PHE A 54 -10.81 24.30 5.07
N ALA A 55 -9.75 24.95 4.61
CA ALA A 55 -9.53 26.36 4.92
C ALA A 55 -10.23 27.24 3.89
N GLU A 56 -11.06 28.17 4.33
CA GLU A 56 -11.83 29.09 3.47
C GLU A 56 -10.99 29.93 2.48
N ARG A 57 -9.69 30.02 2.70
CA ARG A 57 -8.75 30.80 1.87
C ARG A 57 -7.83 29.96 0.98
N ASN A 58 -7.90 28.64 1.03
CA ASN A 58 -7.06 27.76 0.23
C ASN A 58 -7.92 26.90 -0.70
N ASP A 59 -7.66 26.98 -2.00
CA ASP A 59 -8.29 26.12 -3.02
C ASP A 59 -8.01 24.62 -2.84
N LYS A 60 -7.26 24.21 -1.78
CA LYS A 60 -6.85 22.83 -1.56
C LYS A 60 -7.06 22.42 -0.10
N ALA A 61 -7.72 21.28 0.07
CA ALA A 61 -7.85 20.63 1.36
C ALA A 61 -6.49 20.19 1.94
N LEU A 62 -6.34 20.25 3.26
CA LEU A 62 -5.13 19.91 3.98
C LEU A 62 -5.33 18.63 4.80
N ILE A 63 -4.44 17.66 4.67
CA ILE A 63 -4.33 16.56 5.62
C ILE A 63 -3.63 17.11 6.86
N VAL A 64 -4.38 17.18 7.96
CA VAL A 64 -3.90 17.70 9.25
C VAL A 64 -3.50 16.62 10.23
N GLU A 65 -3.99 15.39 10.02
CA GLU A 65 -3.70 14.23 10.87
C GLU A 65 -3.75 12.94 10.07
N VAL A 66 -2.84 12.01 10.36
CA VAL A 66 -2.93 10.60 9.95
C VAL A 66 -3.41 9.81 11.15
N LEU A 67 -4.57 9.16 11.02
CA LEU A 67 -5.16 8.37 12.09
C LEU A 67 -4.37 7.07 12.35
N PRO A 68 -4.49 6.47 13.54
CA PRO A 68 -3.76 5.24 13.86
C PRO A 68 -3.97 4.15 12.82
N ARG A 69 -2.89 3.50 12.44
CA ARG A 69 -2.86 2.41 11.46
C ARG A 69 -3.10 1.08 12.14
N THR A 70 -3.88 0.21 11.52
CA THR A 70 -4.08 -1.18 12.00
C THR A 70 -3.04 -2.13 11.43
N ARG A 71 -2.54 -1.85 10.22
CA ARG A 71 -1.50 -2.60 9.52
C ARG A 71 -0.64 -1.66 8.70
N GLU A 72 0.63 -2.03 8.54
CA GLU A 72 1.60 -1.29 7.73
C GLU A 72 2.43 -2.23 6.89
N LEU A 73 2.65 -1.88 5.63
CA LEU A 73 3.68 -2.49 4.81
C LEU A 73 4.90 -1.57 4.82
N VAL A 74 5.97 -2.03 5.47
CA VAL A 74 7.19 -1.24 5.66
C VAL A 74 8.31 -1.80 4.79
N ARG A 75 8.95 -0.94 4.02
CA ARG A 75 10.18 -1.26 3.31
C ARG A 75 11.37 -0.73 4.09
N LYS A 76 12.32 -1.62 4.40
CA LYS A 76 13.65 -1.21 4.88
C LYS A 76 14.49 -0.81 3.66
N ASP A 77 15.00 0.40 3.65
CA ASP A 77 15.96 0.82 2.63
C ASP A 77 17.28 0.09 2.88
N PRO A 78 17.93 -0.52 1.87
CA PRO A 78 19.21 -1.22 2.05
C PRO A 78 20.39 -0.28 2.34
N THR A 79 20.22 1.04 2.24
CA THR A 79 21.26 2.01 2.60
C THR A 79 21.21 2.34 4.09
N GLU A 80 22.37 2.39 4.75
CA GLU A 80 22.54 2.54 6.21
C GLU A 80 21.93 3.82 6.84
N ARG A 81 21.28 4.67 6.06
CA ARG A 81 20.50 5.84 6.52
C ARG A 81 19.00 5.56 6.64
N ALA A 82 18.66 4.32 6.73
CA ALA A 82 17.33 3.80 6.54
C ALA A 82 16.33 4.22 7.64
N VAL A 83 15.63 5.28 7.39
CA VAL A 83 14.33 5.48 8.02
C VAL A 83 13.36 4.50 7.33
N PRO A 84 12.72 3.59 8.08
CA PRO A 84 11.74 2.67 7.51
C PRO A 84 10.68 3.46 6.73
N GLN A 85 10.45 3.09 5.47
CA GLN A 85 9.44 3.73 4.65
C GLN A 85 8.16 2.91 4.66
N VAL A 86 7.09 3.46 5.19
CA VAL A 86 5.76 2.88 5.04
C VAL A 86 5.30 3.06 3.59
N LEU A 87 4.89 1.98 2.95
CA LEU A 87 4.44 1.95 1.56
C LEU A 87 2.93 1.98 1.44
N ALA A 88 2.23 1.29 2.34
CA ALA A 88 0.77 1.20 2.40
C ALA A 88 0.33 0.93 3.84
N ALA A 89 -0.93 1.25 4.14
CA ALA A 89 -1.53 1.05 5.45
C ALA A 89 -2.97 0.50 5.36
N ASN A 90 -3.46 -0.11 6.45
CA ASN A 90 -4.86 -0.51 6.65
C ASN A 90 -5.44 -1.42 5.56
N PHE A 91 -4.62 -2.28 4.98
CA PHE A 91 -5.02 -3.27 3.97
C PHE A 91 -5.41 -4.61 4.63
N ASP A 92 -6.31 -5.35 3.99
CA ASP A 92 -6.78 -6.67 4.47
C ASP A 92 -6.03 -7.82 3.80
N ARG A 93 -5.51 -7.59 2.60
CA ARG A 93 -4.82 -8.61 1.80
C ARG A 93 -3.62 -8.02 1.07
N ILE A 94 -2.56 -8.81 0.99
CA ILE A 94 -1.41 -8.56 0.11
C ILE A 94 -1.44 -9.57 -1.03
N ILE A 95 -1.32 -9.06 -2.24
CA ILE A 95 -1.17 -9.89 -3.45
C ILE A 95 0.29 -9.79 -3.90
N VAL A 96 1.01 -10.89 -3.82
CA VAL A 96 2.38 -11.00 -4.35
C VAL A 96 2.28 -11.51 -5.78
N THR A 97 2.84 -10.77 -6.73
CA THR A 97 2.79 -11.13 -8.15
C THR A 97 4.13 -11.64 -8.65
N GLN A 98 4.12 -12.76 -9.37
CA GLN A 98 5.29 -13.33 -10.04
C GLN A 98 4.93 -13.70 -11.49
N PRO A 99 5.85 -13.54 -12.48
CA PRO A 99 5.61 -14.05 -13.83
C PRO A 99 5.64 -15.59 -13.81
N SER A 100 4.71 -16.25 -14.50
CA SER A 100 4.60 -17.71 -14.54
C SER A 100 5.79 -18.40 -15.24
N VAL A 101 6.42 -17.72 -16.18
CA VAL A 101 7.52 -18.28 -16.98
C VAL A 101 8.89 -18.21 -16.31
N GLU A 102 9.09 -17.31 -15.35
CA GLU A 102 10.37 -17.07 -14.67
C GLU A 102 10.17 -16.75 -13.18
N VAL A 103 9.60 -17.67 -12.43
CA VAL A 103 9.40 -17.46 -10.98
C VAL A 103 10.74 -17.50 -10.26
N ASN A 104 11.11 -16.41 -9.63
CA ASN A 104 12.24 -16.35 -8.73
C ASN A 104 11.81 -16.77 -7.30
N MET A 105 11.97 -18.04 -6.99
CA MET A 105 11.53 -18.63 -5.72
C MET A 105 12.16 -17.95 -4.51
N ARG A 106 13.46 -17.59 -4.54
CA ARG A 106 14.13 -16.90 -3.42
C ARG A 106 13.60 -15.50 -3.18
N ARG A 107 13.21 -14.82 -4.25
CA ARG A 107 12.57 -13.50 -4.15
C ARG A 107 11.17 -13.65 -3.59
N LEU A 108 10.40 -14.61 -4.08
CA LEU A 108 9.06 -14.92 -3.61
C LEU A 108 9.06 -15.24 -2.11
N GLU A 109 9.98 -16.10 -1.62
CA GLU A 109 10.11 -16.40 -0.18
C GLU A 109 10.30 -15.15 0.67
N ARG A 110 11.19 -14.24 0.25
CA ARG A 110 11.41 -12.98 0.98
C ARG A 110 10.19 -12.06 0.97
N GLU A 111 9.50 -11.96 -0.17
CA GLU A 111 8.27 -11.17 -0.31
C GLU A 111 7.15 -11.76 0.56
N LEU A 112 7.04 -13.08 0.65
CA LEU A 112 6.07 -13.76 1.51
C LEU A 112 6.34 -13.55 3.00
N VAL A 113 7.59 -13.61 3.43
CA VAL A 113 7.95 -13.32 4.84
C VAL A 113 7.50 -11.91 5.20
N LEU A 114 7.84 -10.91 4.38
CA LEU A 114 7.44 -9.52 4.60
C LEU A 114 5.91 -9.34 4.59
N ALA A 115 5.22 -10.06 3.69
CA ALA A 115 3.76 -10.00 3.61
C ALA A 115 3.10 -10.61 4.86
N HIS A 116 3.56 -11.77 5.31
CA HIS A 116 3.03 -12.43 6.51
C HIS A 116 3.30 -11.66 7.81
N GLU A 117 4.44 -10.97 7.92
CA GLU A 117 4.76 -10.11 9.08
C GLU A 117 3.72 -9.00 9.30
N THR A 118 2.97 -8.60 8.28
CA THR A 118 1.91 -7.58 8.39
C THR A 118 0.64 -8.09 9.08
N GLY A 119 0.44 -9.41 9.17
CA GLY A 119 -0.78 -10.04 9.67
C GLY A 119 -1.98 -9.94 8.71
N ALA A 120 -1.78 -9.49 7.46
CA ALA A 120 -2.80 -9.52 6.42
C ALA A 120 -2.91 -10.89 5.77
N ALA A 121 -4.04 -11.16 5.10
CA ALA A 121 -4.16 -12.31 4.21
C ALA A 121 -3.17 -12.17 3.04
N VAL A 122 -2.51 -13.25 2.65
CA VAL A 122 -1.53 -13.23 1.55
C VAL A 122 -2.01 -14.16 0.45
N SER A 123 -1.94 -13.68 -0.80
CA SER A 123 -2.20 -14.50 -1.99
C SER A 123 -1.05 -14.29 -2.99
N VAL A 124 -0.72 -15.34 -3.74
CA VAL A 124 0.22 -15.25 -4.85
C VAL A 124 -0.55 -15.32 -6.16
N VAL A 125 -0.22 -14.44 -7.09
CA VAL A 125 -0.80 -14.42 -8.43
C VAL A 125 0.30 -14.63 -9.46
N LEU A 126 0.19 -15.69 -10.22
CA LEU A 126 1.05 -15.95 -11.37
C LEU A 126 0.53 -15.17 -12.57
N THR A 127 1.32 -14.23 -13.05
CA THR A 127 1.00 -13.36 -14.18
C THR A 127 1.67 -13.85 -15.46
N LYS A 128 1.31 -13.28 -16.62
CA LYS A 128 1.92 -13.58 -17.92
C LYS A 128 1.82 -15.07 -18.31
N ALA A 129 0.72 -15.72 -17.95
CA ALA A 129 0.50 -17.11 -18.31
C ALA A 129 0.41 -17.32 -19.84
N ASP A 130 0.07 -16.26 -20.57
CA ASP A 130 0.05 -16.18 -22.04
C ASP A 130 1.45 -16.33 -22.68
N LEU A 131 2.53 -16.15 -21.91
CA LEU A 131 3.91 -16.32 -22.38
C LEU A 131 4.46 -17.74 -22.14
N ALA A 132 3.72 -18.60 -21.45
CA ALA A 132 4.13 -19.99 -21.24
C ALA A 132 4.00 -20.81 -22.53
N GLU A 133 4.88 -21.79 -22.71
CA GLU A 133 4.86 -22.67 -23.88
C GLU A 133 3.65 -23.62 -23.88
N SER A 134 3.11 -23.93 -22.68
CA SER A 134 1.94 -24.79 -22.50
C SER A 134 1.22 -24.54 -21.16
N GLU A 135 -0.03 -24.99 -21.06
CA GLU A 135 -0.78 -24.97 -19.78
C GLU A 135 -0.13 -25.86 -18.72
N ASP A 136 0.51 -26.98 -19.12
CA ASP A 136 1.22 -27.88 -18.22
C ASP A 136 2.44 -27.19 -17.57
N GLU A 137 3.09 -26.27 -18.27
CA GLU A 137 4.18 -25.49 -17.70
C GLU A 137 3.65 -24.56 -16.59
N VAL A 138 2.56 -23.88 -16.83
CA VAL A 138 1.92 -23.00 -15.83
C VAL A 138 1.50 -23.80 -14.61
N GLU A 139 0.90 -25.00 -14.79
CA GLU A 139 0.46 -25.83 -13.68
C GLU A 139 1.64 -26.36 -12.84
N ARG A 140 2.74 -26.78 -13.47
CA ARG A 140 3.97 -27.18 -12.76
C ARG A 140 4.53 -26.04 -11.91
N VAL A 141 4.51 -24.82 -12.43
CA VAL A 141 4.95 -23.64 -11.67
C VAL A 141 3.99 -23.36 -10.52
N ARG A 142 2.69 -23.46 -10.75
CA ARG A 142 1.66 -23.29 -9.73
C ARG A 142 1.83 -24.30 -8.58
N GLU A 143 2.06 -25.57 -8.89
CA GLU A 143 2.30 -26.60 -7.88
C GLU A 143 3.55 -26.30 -7.03
N ARG A 144 4.64 -25.86 -7.66
CA ARG A 144 5.86 -25.46 -6.92
C ARG A 144 5.61 -24.29 -6.00
N VAL A 145 4.84 -23.30 -6.45
CA VAL A 145 4.48 -22.13 -5.63
C VAL A 145 3.53 -22.53 -4.50
N ARG A 146 2.55 -23.39 -4.76
CA ARG A 146 1.67 -23.96 -3.71
C ARG A 146 2.42 -24.70 -2.63
N ALA A 147 3.44 -25.46 -3.00
CA ALA A 147 4.28 -26.18 -2.02
C ALA A 147 5.02 -25.23 -1.07
N LEU A 148 5.29 -23.99 -1.51
CA LEU A 148 5.93 -22.98 -0.70
C LEU A 148 4.94 -22.16 0.15
N VAL A 149 3.80 -21.83 -0.42
CA VAL A 149 2.84 -20.83 0.14
C VAL A 149 1.68 -21.49 0.89
N GLY A 150 1.39 -22.77 0.61
CA GLY A 150 0.15 -23.42 0.99
C GLY A 150 -0.95 -23.25 -0.05
N ALA A 151 -2.22 -23.26 0.36
CA ALA A 151 -3.36 -23.40 -0.55
C ALA A 151 -3.74 -22.16 -1.38
N ASP A 152 -3.22 -20.97 -1.09
CA ASP A 152 -3.69 -19.69 -1.67
C ASP A 152 -2.83 -19.22 -2.86
N VAL A 153 -2.84 -19.97 -3.96
CA VAL A 153 -2.20 -19.62 -5.25
C VAL A 153 -3.20 -19.67 -6.38
#